data_26081a64fe3d146e8e07e044bc29a2c6
#
_entry.id   26081a64fe3d146e8e07e044bc29a2c6
#
_cell.length_a   1.000
_cell.length_b   1.000
_cell.length_c   1.000
_cell.angle_alpha   90.00
_cell.angle_beta   90.00
_cell.angle_gamma   90.00
#
_symmetry.space_group_name_H-M   'P 1'
#
loop_
_entity.id
_entity.type
_entity.pdbx_description
1 polymer ?
#
loop_
_entity_poly.entity_id
_entity_poly.type
_entity_poly.pdbx_seq_one_letter_code
_entity_poly.pdbx_strand_id
1 'polypeptide(L)'
;MEAYLQGALKDATRSGLHKTFRYGQSDTRWLEFLRELLSSVGRRGWIYREGRQRKFWVLETTAPFLSMKFAADDLVGTQESLDYVRGYFDAEGGMPKDSEARLYLSFGQKDRMSLETVAKILSSWGIESGRIHNPSVSVDPDYWRVFVRASSHQRFMRLVGSWHPRKQALIQTRMKIWSTPHGDVGTNVNKVAVPEGAAGSPPF
;
A
#
# COMPACT_ATOMS: atom_id res chain seq x y z
N MET A 1 9.03 13.88 4.60
CA MET A 1 9.75 13.42 3.38
C MET A 1 10.90 12.48 3.70
N GLU A 2 11.79 12.77 4.64
CA GLU A 2 12.89 11.86 5.03
C GLU A 2 12.35 10.52 5.53
N ALA A 3 11.27 10.53 6.35
CA ALA A 3 10.62 9.31 6.81
C ALA A 3 10.08 8.45 5.65
N TYR A 4 9.53 9.06 4.59
CA TYR A 4 9.13 8.33 3.39
C TYR A 4 10.32 7.64 2.71
N LEU A 5 11.41 8.40 2.49
CA LEU A 5 12.63 7.84 1.87
C LEU A 5 13.23 6.71 2.72
N GLN A 6 13.13 6.82 4.05
CA GLN A 6 13.55 5.79 4.98
C GLN A 6 12.65 4.53 4.89
N GLY A 7 11.34 4.72 4.75
CA GLY A 7 10.39 3.62 4.52
C GLY A 7 10.63 2.93 3.17
N ALA A 8 10.85 3.71 2.11
CA ALA A 8 11.16 3.22 0.77
C ALA A 8 12.47 2.41 0.71
N LEU A 9 13.35 2.56 1.70
CA LEU A 9 14.62 1.83 1.79
C LEU A 9 14.43 0.32 2.02
N LYS A 10 13.22 -0.15 2.34
CA LYS A 10 12.95 -1.57 2.62
C LYS A 10 13.17 -2.50 1.41
N ASP A 11 13.05 -1.99 0.18
CA ASP A 11 13.41 -2.68 -1.08
C ASP A 11 14.78 -2.23 -1.63
N ALA A 12 15.58 -1.55 -0.82
CA ALA A 12 16.86 -1.06 -1.25
C ALA A 12 18.02 -1.91 -0.74
N THR A 13 19.16 -1.78 -1.40
CA THR A 13 20.41 -2.40 -0.98
C THR A 13 21.44 -1.34 -0.62
N ARG A 14 22.42 -1.71 0.18
CA ARG A 14 23.57 -0.87 0.47
C ARG A 14 24.81 -1.38 -0.26
N SER A 15 25.44 -0.53 -1.06
CA SER A 15 26.74 -0.85 -1.64
C SER A 15 27.82 -0.88 -0.55
N GLY A 16 28.49 -2.02 -0.42
CA GLY A 16 29.61 -2.17 0.52
C GLY A 16 30.82 -1.33 0.10
N LEU A 17 31.07 -1.22 -1.22
CA LEU A 17 32.21 -0.51 -1.78
C LEU A 17 32.04 1.02 -1.70
N HIS A 18 30.89 1.54 -2.14
CA HIS A 18 30.64 2.97 -2.26
C HIS A 18 29.87 3.56 -1.09
N LYS A 19 29.42 2.72 -0.13
CA LYS A 19 28.63 3.11 1.04
C LYS A 19 27.33 3.86 0.68
N THR A 20 26.83 3.63 -0.53
CA THR A 20 25.62 4.25 -1.08
C THR A 20 24.39 3.37 -0.85
N PHE A 21 23.20 3.98 -0.83
CA PHE A 21 21.92 3.30 -0.86
C PHE A 21 21.42 3.22 -2.29
N ARG A 22 20.86 2.07 -2.67
CA ARG A 22 20.53 1.74 -4.06
C ARG A 22 19.09 1.23 -4.14
N TYR A 23 18.21 2.04 -4.72
CA TYR A 23 16.82 1.67 -5.03
C TYR A 23 16.77 1.15 -6.46
N GLY A 24 16.29 -0.09 -6.64
CA GLY A 24 16.28 -0.75 -7.94
C GLY A 24 14.86 -0.96 -8.46
N GLN A 25 14.60 -0.63 -9.75
CA GLN A 25 13.29 -0.82 -10.38
C GLN A 25 13.43 -1.15 -11.87
N SER A 26 12.40 -1.81 -12.43
CA SER A 26 12.29 -2.03 -13.86
C SER A 26 11.79 -0.80 -14.65
N ASP A 27 11.28 0.21 -13.96
CA ASP A 27 10.69 1.45 -14.48
C ASP A 27 11.27 2.65 -13.74
N THR A 28 11.61 3.73 -14.44
CA THR A 28 12.28 4.89 -13.84
C THR A 28 11.34 5.82 -13.10
N ARG A 29 10.04 5.82 -13.35
CA ARG A 29 9.09 6.82 -12.83
C ARG A 29 9.13 6.96 -11.31
N TRP A 30 9.16 5.86 -10.59
CA TRP A 30 9.26 5.93 -9.13
C TRP A 30 10.65 6.37 -8.66
N LEU A 31 11.71 5.95 -9.37
CA LEU A 31 13.08 6.39 -9.07
C LEU A 31 13.27 7.90 -9.31
N GLU A 32 12.65 8.44 -10.35
CA GLU A 32 12.63 9.88 -10.65
C GLU A 32 11.93 10.64 -9.53
N PHE A 33 10.78 10.16 -9.08
CA PHE A 33 10.07 10.72 -7.93
C PHE A 33 10.93 10.69 -6.64
N LEU A 34 11.60 9.56 -6.35
CA LEU A 34 12.53 9.48 -5.20
C LEU A 34 13.70 10.46 -5.33
N ARG A 35 14.23 10.66 -6.55
CA ARG A 35 15.28 11.62 -6.80
C ARG A 35 14.82 13.06 -6.55
N GLU A 36 13.60 13.40 -6.94
CA GLU A 36 12.99 14.70 -6.66
C GLU A 36 12.82 14.92 -5.15
N LEU A 37 12.35 13.90 -4.42
CA LEU A 37 12.28 13.97 -2.96
C LEU A 37 13.64 14.15 -2.30
N LEU A 38 14.66 13.42 -2.76
CA LEU A 38 16.03 13.62 -2.28
C LEU A 38 16.49 15.07 -2.52
N SER A 39 16.23 15.61 -3.71
CA SER A 39 16.56 16.99 -4.04
C SER A 39 15.84 17.99 -3.13
N SER A 40 14.56 17.76 -2.81
CA SER A 40 13.77 18.66 -1.94
C SER A 40 14.26 18.69 -0.48
N VAL A 41 14.98 17.64 -0.04
CA VAL A 41 15.67 17.62 1.28
C VAL A 41 17.16 17.94 1.17
N GLY A 42 17.59 18.58 0.07
CA GLY A 42 18.96 19.00 -0.15
C GLY A 42 19.96 17.86 -0.38
N ARG A 43 19.50 16.72 -0.87
CA ARG A 43 20.34 15.55 -1.14
C ARG A 43 20.39 15.22 -2.63
N ARG A 44 21.49 14.63 -3.06
CA ARG A 44 21.68 14.21 -4.44
C ARG A 44 21.36 12.72 -4.61
N GLY A 45 20.78 12.40 -5.74
CA GLY A 45 20.60 11.03 -6.22
C GLY A 45 20.87 10.99 -7.72
N TRP A 46 21.42 9.90 -8.21
CA TRP A 46 21.67 9.70 -9.63
C TRP A 46 21.05 8.38 -10.07
N ILE A 47 20.40 8.42 -11.25
CA ILE A 47 19.74 7.26 -11.84
C ILE A 47 20.57 6.77 -13.00
N TYR A 48 20.80 5.47 -13.05
CA TYR A 48 21.50 4.82 -14.16
C TYR A 48 20.91 3.44 -14.42
N ARG A 49 21.15 2.93 -15.63
CA ARG A 49 20.73 1.58 -16.01
C ARG A 49 21.80 0.58 -15.57
N GLU A 50 21.39 -0.42 -14.79
CA GLU A 50 22.28 -1.49 -14.36
C GLU A 50 22.27 -2.65 -15.37
N GLY A 51 23.46 -2.98 -15.87
CA GLY A 51 23.64 -4.09 -16.81
C GLY A 51 23.19 -3.76 -18.25
N ARG A 52 23.86 -4.39 -19.23
CA ARG A 52 23.59 -4.12 -20.65
C ARG A 52 22.31 -4.75 -21.18
N GLN A 53 21.88 -5.89 -20.59
CA GLN A 53 20.76 -6.70 -21.11
C GLN A 53 19.48 -6.60 -20.26
N ARG A 54 19.54 -6.04 -19.06
CA ARG A 54 18.39 -5.94 -18.16
C ARG A 54 17.72 -4.58 -18.28
N LYS A 55 16.37 -4.56 -18.32
CA LYS A 55 15.60 -3.34 -18.05
C LYS A 55 15.54 -3.15 -16.53
N PHE A 56 16.65 -2.75 -15.94
CA PHE A 56 16.76 -2.51 -14.52
C PHE A 56 17.49 -1.20 -14.29
N TRP A 57 16.86 -0.32 -13.55
CA TRP A 57 17.36 1.02 -13.22
C TRP A 57 17.65 1.12 -11.74
N VAL A 58 18.63 1.88 -11.39
CA VAL A 58 19.06 2.09 -10.01
C VAL A 58 19.13 3.59 -9.76
N LEU A 59 18.47 4.03 -8.70
CA LEU A 59 18.73 5.31 -8.07
C LEU A 59 19.72 5.10 -6.93
N GLU A 60 20.81 5.80 -6.95
CA GLU A 60 21.85 5.72 -5.93
C GLU A 60 22.00 7.05 -5.20
N THR A 61 22.24 7.01 -3.88
CA THR A 61 22.40 8.20 -3.04
C THR A 61 23.30 7.92 -1.85
N THR A 62 23.93 8.97 -1.34
CA THR A 62 24.72 8.98 -0.10
C THR A 62 24.02 9.72 1.04
N ALA A 63 22.70 9.93 0.95
CA ALA A 63 21.95 10.70 1.95
C ALA A 63 22.20 10.17 3.37
N PRO A 64 22.75 10.99 4.28
CA PRO A 64 23.27 10.51 5.57
C PRO A 64 22.18 10.17 6.60
N PHE A 65 20.95 10.63 6.41
CA PHE A 65 19.81 10.27 7.26
C PHE A 65 19.28 8.86 6.99
N LEU A 66 19.63 8.25 5.85
CA LEU A 66 19.21 6.89 5.53
C LEU A 66 19.99 5.86 6.35
N SER A 67 19.28 4.84 6.85
CA SER A 67 19.88 3.76 7.61
C SER A 67 19.17 2.43 7.36
N MET A 68 19.91 1.38 6.99
CA MET A 68 19.38 0.02 6.89
C MET A 68 18.93 -0.55 8.24
N LYS A 69 19.41 0.03 9.35
CA LYS A 69 19.09 -0.36 10.73
C LYS A 69 18.11 0.60 11.40
N PHE A 70 17.38 1.38 10.61
CA PHE A 70 16.43 2.34 11.16
C PHE A 70 15.30 1.62 11.93
N ALA A 71 15.16 1.98 13.20
CA ALA A 71 14.05 1.56 14.04
C ALA A 71 12.94 2.61 13.95
N ALA A 72 11.76 2.21 13.46
CA ALA A 72 10.64 3.13 13.28
C ALA A 72 9.68 3.15 14.49
N ASP A 73 10.01 2.48 15.57
CA ASP A 73 9.17 2.44 16.78
C ASP A 73 8.98 3.83 17.40
N ASP A 74 10.00 4.70 17.34
CA ASP A 74 9.93 6.08 17.83
C ASP A 74 9.00 6.98 17.00
N LEU A 75 8.63 6.53 15.80
CA LEU A 75 7.68 7.25 14.95
C LEU A 75 6.22 6.95 15.28
N VAL A 76 5.93 5.94 16.11
CA VAL A 76 4.54 5.51 16.39
C VAL A 76 3.73 6.69 16.95
N GLY A 77 2.60 7.00 16.28
CA GLY A 77 1.71 8.10 16.65
C GLY A 77 2.12 9.48 16.12
N THR A 78 3.26 9.61 15.44
CA THR A 78 3.68 10.87 14.80
C THR A 78 3.18 10.95 13.36
N GLN A 79 3.09 12.16 12.79
CA GLN A 79 2.72 12.35 11.38
C GLN A 79 3.74 11.71 10.43
N GLU A 80 5.01 11.72 10.79
CA GLU A 80 6.11 11.10 10.03
C GLU A 80 5.93 9.59 9.90
N SER A 81 5.24 8.95 10.84
CA SER A 81 4.95 7.52 10.78
C SER A 81 4.10 7.14 9.58
N LEU A 82 3.15 7.98 9.17
CA LEU A 82 2.36 7.76 7.94
C LEU A 82 3.22 7.84 6.70
N ASP A 83 4.15 8.79 6.64
CA ASP A 83 5.09 8.90 5.53
C ASP A 83 6.03 7.70 5.48
N TYR A 84 6.54 7.24 6.62
CA TYR A 84 7.35 6.03 6.70
C TYR A 84 6.60 4.80 6.18
N VAL A 85 5.36 4.57 6.65
CA VAL A 85 4.54 3.43 6.21
C VAL A 85 4.17 3.54 4.74
N ARG A 86 3.94 4.75 4.22
CA ARG A 86 3.71 5.00 2.79
C ARG A 86 4.93 4.59 1.95
N GLY A 87 6.12 5.03 2.34
CA GLY A 87 7.37 4.64 1.66
C GLY A 87 7.61 3.14 1.71
N TYR A 88 7.36 2.52 2.86
CA TYR A 88 7.44 1.07 3.02
C TYR A 88 6.42 0.35 2.11
N PHE A 89 5.18 0.85 2.06
CA PHE A 89 4.14 0.28 1.18
C PHE A 89 4.52 0.43 -0.29
N ASP A 90 5.13 1.55 -0.67
CA ASP A 90 5.56 1.79 -2.05
C ASP A 90 6.69 0.85 -2.47
N ALA A 91 7.59 0.51 -1.56
CA ALA A 91 8.66 -0.45 -1.77
C ALA A 91 8.13 -1.91 -1.77
N GLU A 92 7.62 -2.37 -0.64
CA GLU A 92 7.34 -3.78 -0.33
C GLU A 92 5.84 -4.10 -0.20
N GLY A 93 4.98 -3.10 -0.36
CA GLY A 93 3.54 -3.30 -0.24
C GLY A 93 2.93 -4.02 -1.44
N GLY A 94 2.06 -4.99 -1.15
CA GLY A 94 1.28 -5.71 -2.14
C GLY A 94 -0.12 -5.13 -2.30
N MET A 95 -0.55 -4.98 -3.57
CA MET A 95 -1.93 -4.69 -3.94
C MET A 95 -2.22 -5.28 -5.33
N PRO A 96 -3.49 -5.45 -5.75
CA PRO A 96 -3.83 -5.96 -7.07
C PRO A 96 -3.16 -5.15 -8.18
N LYS A 97 -2.89 -5.79 -9.30
CA LYS A 97 -2.40 -5.10 -10.51
C LYS A 97 -3.54 -4.45 -11.30
N ASP A 98 -4.73 -5.00 -11.15
CA ASP A 98 -5.95 -4.64 -11.85
C ASP A 98 -6.95 -3.97 -10.90
N SER A 99 -7.65 -2.94 -11.39
CA SER A 99 -8.70 -2.23 -10.65
C SER A 99 -9.94 -3.09 -10.42
N GLU A 100 -10.22 -4.08 -11.26
CA GLU A 100 -11.39 -4.96 -11.13
C GLU A 100 -11.15 -6.15 -10.17
N ALA A 101 -9.88 -6.50 -9.92
CA ALA A 101 -9.55 -7.60 -9.03
C ALA A 101 -9.94 -7.28 -7.58
N ARG A 102 -10.24 -8.31 -6.78
CA ARG A 102 -10.52 -8.14 -5.36
C ARG A 102 -9.40 -7.36 -4.68
N LEU A 103 -9.76 -6.26 -4.01
CA LEU A 103 -8.79 -5.42 -3.31
C LEU A 103 -8.19 -6.16 -2.11
N TYR A 104 -6.88 -6.13 -2.04
CA TYR A 104 -6.10 -6.44 -0.85
C TYR A 104 -4.99 -5.40 -0.71
N LEU A 105 -4.58 -5.14 0.52
CA LEU A 105 -3.43 -4.32 0.88
C LEU A 105 -2.58 -5.12 1.85
N SER A 106 -1.32 -5.33 1.56
CA SER A 106 -0.43 -6.14 2.38
C SER A 106 0.98 -5.56 2.45
N PHE A 107 1.71 -5.97 3.47
CA PHE A 107 3.15 -5.76 3.58
C PHE A 107 3.83 -7.11 3.68
N GLY A 108 4.96 -7.27 3.01
CA GLY A 108 5.76 -8.48 3.06
C GLY A 108 7.21 -8.16 3.36
N GLN A 109 7.87 -8.91 4.23
CA GLN A 109 9.29 -8.72 4.54
C GLN A 109 9.86 -9.94 5.27
N LYS A 110 11.18 -10.14 5.17
CA LYS A 110 11.92 -11.13 5.96
C LYS A 110 12.11 -10.68 7.41
N ASP A 111 12.27 -9.40 7.65
CA ASP A 111 12.33 -8.82 8.99
C ASP A 111 10.93 -8.70 9.59
N ARG A 112 10.54 -9.69 10.40
CA ARG A 112 9.24 -9.73 11.07
C ARG A 112 9.05 -8.54 12.01
N MET A 113 10.10 -8.08 12.70
CA MET A 113 10.00 -6.94 13.62
C MET A 113 9.57 -5.65 12.88
N SER A 114 10.07 -5.44 11.66
CA SER A 114 9.61 -4.29 10.88
C SER A 114 8.13 -4.35 10.50
N LEU A 115 7.55 -5.54 10.30
CA LEU A 115 6.10 -5.69 10.10
C LEU A 115 5.32 -5.46 11.39
N GLU A 116 5.85 -5.85 12.55
CA GLU A 116 5.26 -5.56 13.86
C GLU A 116 5.20 -4.05 14.11
N THR A 117 6.28 -3.32 13.80
CA THR A 117 6.30 -1.85 13.88
C THR A 117 5.30 -1.21 12.91
N VAL A 118 5.22 -1.68 11.66
CA VAL A 118 4.19 -1.22 10.70
C VAL A 118 2.78 -1.45 11.26
N ALA A 119 2.50 -2.62 11.84
CA ALA A 119 1.19 -2.92 12.43
C ALA A 119 0.87 -2.02 13.63
N LYS A 120 1.85 -1.71 14.50
CA LYS A 120 1.71 -0.74 15.59
C LYS A 120 1.38 0.67 15.07
N ILE A 121 2.12 1.14 14.06
CA ILE A 121 1.86 2.43 13.43
C ILE A 121 0.45 2.46 12.84
N LEU A 122 0.06 1.48 12.05
CA LEU A 122 -1.29 1.40 11.47
C LEU A 122 -2.37 1.45 12.56
N SER A 123 -2.18 0.69 13.64
CA SER A 123 -3.11 0.65 14.77
C SER A 123 -3.24 2.01 15.47
N SER A 124 -2.15 2.77 15.65
CA SER A 124 -2.19 4.11 16.27
C SER A 124 -3.00 5.12 15.45
N TRP A 125 -3.20 4.85 14.16
CA TRP A 125 -4.04 5.63 13.26
C TRP A 125 -5.42 4.99 13.01
N GLY A 126 -5.81 3.99 13.80
CA GLY A 126 -7.09 3.30 13.70
C GLY A 126 -7.23 2.50 12.40
N ILE A 127 -6.13 2.01 11.84
CA ILE A 127 -6.07 1.12 10.68
C ILE A 127 -5.79 -0.29 11.19
N GLU A 128 -6.78 -1.16 11.13
CA GLU A 128 -6.65 -2.53 11.60
C GLU A 128 -5.88 -3.40 10.59
N SER A 129 -5.01 -4.24 11.12
CA SER A 129 -4.32 -5.28 10.36
C SER A 129 -4.66 -6.68 10.87
N GLY A 130 -4.44 -7.67 10.02
CA GLY A 130 -4.50 -9.10 10.40
C GLY A 130 -3.27 -9.52 11.19
N ARG A 131 -3.22 -10.80 11.54
CA ARG A 131 -2.01 -11.37 12.15
C ARG A 131 -0.87 -11.42 11.13
N ILE A 132 0.35 -11.24 11.61
CA ILE A 132 1.56 -11.51 10.83
C ILE A 132 1.70 -13.03 10.72
N HIS A 133 1.88 -13.52 9.50
CA HIS A 133 2.02 -14.95 9.22
C HIS A 133 3.01 -15.18 8.08
N ASN A 134 3.55 -16.39 8.02
CA ASN A 134 4.33 -16.83 6.87
C ASN A 134 3.42 -17.61 5.92
N PRO A 135 3.20 -17.12 4.69
CA PRO A 135 2.33 -17.78 3.70
C PRO A 135 2.98 -18.98 3.00
N SER A 136 4.30 -19.15 3.14
CA SER A 136 5.10 -20.11 2.37
C SER A 136 6.25 -20.69 3.20
N VAL A 137 5.96 -21.09 4.44
CA VAL A 137 6.98 -21.53 5.42
C VAL A 137 7.90 -22.65 4.89
N SER A 138 7.39 -23.50 4.01
CA SER A 138 8.17 -24.60 3.41
C SER A 138 9.14 -24.13 2.31
N VAL A 139 8.90 -22.96 1.71
CA VAL A 139 9.70 -22.43 0.58
C VAL A 139 10.63 -21.30 1.05
N ASP A 140 10.10 -20.39 1.87
CA ASP A 140 10.88 -19.29 2.47
C ASP A 140 10.45 -19.13 3.93
N PRO A 141 11.14 -19.80 4.89
CA PRO A 141 10.75 -19.81 6.30
C PRO A 141 10.83 -18.44 6.96
N ASP A 142 11.60 -17.51 6.40
CA ASP A 142 11.82 -16.18 6.94
C ASP A 142 10.92 -15.11 6.28
N TYR A 143 10.04 -15.48 5.36
CA TYR A 143 9.17 -14.51 4.68
C TYR A 143 7.85 -14.32 5.44
N TRP A 144 7.63 -13.11 5.93
CA TRP A 144 6.46 -12.73 6.70
C TRP A 144 5.55 -11.79 5.91
N ARG A 145 4.26 -11.88 6.18
CA ARG A 145 3.24 -11.02 5.56
C ARG A 145 2.19 -10.60 6.58
N VAL A 146 1.70 -9.36 6.43
CA VAL A 146 0.54 -8.84 7.13
C VAL A 146 -0.41 -8.17 6.12
N PHE A 147 -1.71 -8.37 6.29
CA PHE A 147 -2.74 -7.72 5.49
C PHE A 147 -3.43 -6.63 6.30
N VAL A 148 -3.74 -5.51 5.66
CA VAL A 148 -4.69 -4.53 6.17
C VAL A 148 -6.09 -5.14 6.09
N ARG A 149 -6.89 -5.04 7.16
CA ARG A 149 -8.27 -5.56 7.15
C ARG A 149 -9.14 -4.79 6.16
N ALA A 150 -10.09 -5.45 5.54
CA ALA A 150 -10.97 -4.86 4.53
C ALA A 150 -11.75 -3.65 5.06
N SER A 151 -12.20 -3.69 6.32
CA SER A 151 -12.84 -2.58 7.04
C SER A 151 -11.98 -1.31 7.09
N SER A 152 -10.66 -1.46 7.03
CA SER A 152 -9.70 -0.37 7.12
C SER A 152 -9.11 0.08 5.77
N HIS A 153 -9.48 -0.56 4.65
CA HIS A 153 -8.90 -0.23 3.33
C HIS A 153 -9.12 1.23 2.95
N GLN A 154 -10.34 1.76 3.13
CA GLN A 154 -10.64 3.15 2.80
C GLN A 154 -9.82 4.12 3.67
N ARG A 155 -9.72 3.84 4.96
CA ARG A 155 -8.92 4.65 5.90
C ARG A 155 -7.43 4.60 5.53
N PHE A 156 -6.90 3.43 5.22
CA PHE A 156 -5.53 3.26 4.75
C PHE A 156 -5.26 4.10 3.51
N MET A 157 -6.11 4.01 2.49
CA MET A 157 -5.92 4.76 1.24
C MET A 157 -5.99 6.28 1.43
N ARG A 158 -6.78 6.76 2.40
CA ARG A 158 -6.87 8.20 2.73
C ARG A 158 -5.67 8.69 3.51
N LEU A 159 -5.20 7.96 4.51
CA LEU A 159 -4.15 8.41 5.43
C LEU A 159 -2.74 8.04 4.94
N VAL A 160 -2.55 6.79 4.55
CA VAL A 160 -1.27 6.28 4.05
C VAL A 160 -1.19 6.51 2.55
N GLY A 161 -2.09 5.91 1.77
CA GLY A 161 -2.08 6.02 0.32
C GLY A 161 -0.81 5.45 -0.31
N SER A 162 -0.40 6.02 -1.44
CA SER A 162 0.83 5.68 -2.15
C SER A 162 1.31 6.85 -2.99
N TRP A 163 2.60 7.02 -3.11
CA TRP A 163 3.24 7.95 -4.07
C TRP A 163 3.92 7.19 -5.23
N HIS A 164 3.94 5.86 -5.16
CA HIS A 164 4.39 5.06 -6.30
C HIS A 164 3.38 5.20 -7.46
N PRO A 165 3.78 5.64 -8.68
CA PRO A 165 2.86 6.02 -9.75
C PRO A 165 1.79 4.98 -10.06
N ARG A 166 2.15 3.70 -10.17
CA ARG A 166 1.20 2.61 -10.45
C ARG A 166 0.20 2.40 -9.31
N LYS A 167 0.68 2.37 -8.06
CA LYS A 167 -0.17 2.14 -6.89
C LYS A 167 -1.10 3.32 -6.65
N GLN A 168 -0.60 4.54 -6.81
CA GLN A 168 -1.37 5.77 -6.70
C GLN A 168 -2.52 5.81 -7.69
N ALA A 169 -2.28 5.52 -8.98
CA ALA A 169 -3.32 5.46 -10.00
C ALA A 169 -4.43 4.47 -9.63
N LEU A 170 -4.07 3.29 -9.13
CA LEU A 170 -5.01 2.27 -8.71
C LEU A 170 -5.84 2.70 -7.49
N ILE A 171 -5.20 3.32 -6.49
CA ILE A 171 -5.88 3.87 -5.32
C ILE A 171 -6.87 4.95 -5.73
N GLN A 172 -6.49 5.87 -6.63
CA GLN A 172 -7.38 6.92 -7.13
C GLN A 172 -8.61 6.34 -7.82
N THR A 173 -8.44 5.32 -8.65
CA THR A 173 -9.56 4.63 -9.31
C THR A 173 -10.50 4.02 -8.27
N ARG A 174 -9.99 3.31 -7.28
CA ARG A 174 -10.79 2.69 -6.21
C ARG A 174 -11.52 3.73 -5.34
N MET A 175 -10.85 4.82 -5.02
CA MET A 175 -11.46 5.90 -4.23
C MET A 175 -12.61 6.56 -4.98
N LYS A 176 -12.53 6.75 -6.30
CA LYS A 176 -13.62 7.26 -7.13
C LYS A 176 -14.83 6.33 -7.09
N ILE A 177 -14.64 5.01 -7.24
CA ILE A 177 -15.71 4.02 -7.16
C ILE A 177 -16.46 4.12 -5.83
N TRP A 178 -15.76 4.28 -4.71
CA TRP A 178 -16.40 4.42 -3.40
C TRP A 178 -17.07 5.77 -3.15
N SER A 179 -16.68 6.81 -3.88
CA SER A 179 -17.26 8.14 -3.77
C SER A 179 -18.47 8.34 -4.69
N THR A 180 -18.70 7.44 -5.65
CA THR A 180 -19.87 7.45 -6.48
C THR A 180 -21.06 6.95 -5.65
N PRO A 181 -22.15 7.75 -5.43
CA PRO A 181 -23.33 7.25 -4.76
C PRO A 181 -23.83 6.01 -5.55
N HIS A 182 -24.02 4.91 -4.89
CA HIS A 182 -24.78 3.82 -5.49
C HIS A 182 -26.17 4.38 -5.77
N GLY A 183 -26.46 4.62 -7.03
CA GLY A 183 -27.79 4.98 -7.48
C GLY A 183 -28.73 3.92 -6.88
N ASP A 184 -29.76 4.41 -6.23
CA ASP A 184 -30.83 3.63 -5.67
C ASP A 184 -31.25 2.61 -6.74
N VAL A 185 -30.82 1.35 -6.59
CA VAL A 185 -31.37 0.26 -7.38
C VAL A 185 -32.75 0.09 -6.81
N GLY A 186 -33.70 0.81 -7.44
CA GLY A 186 -35.09 0.77 -7.10
C GLY A 186 -35.49 -0.68 -6.89
N THR A 187 -35.84 -1.01 -5.67
CA THR A 187 -36.61 -2.19 -5.34
C THR A 187 -37.93 -2.10 -6.09
N ASN A 188 -37.93 -2.66 -7.27
CA ASN A 188 -39.15 -2.90 -8.04
C ASN A 188 -39.90 -4.01 -7.29
N VAL A 189 -40.62 -3.61 -6.26
CA VAL A 189 -41.59 -4.48 -5.58
C VAL A 189 -42.72 -4.63 -6.59
N ASN A 190 -42.69 -5.75 -7.34
CA ASN A 190 -43.82 -6.23 -8.11
C ASN A 190 -45.06 -6.26 -7.18
N LYS A 191 -45.90 -5.25 -7.32
CA LYS A 191 -47.31 -5.34 -6.86
C LYS A 191 -47.96 -6.50 -7.61
N VAL A 192 -48.06 -7.64 -6.95
CA VAL A 192 -48.97 -8.69 -7.35
C VAL A 192 -50.38 -8.12 -7.14
N ALA A 193 -51.07 -7.83 -8.24
CA ALA A 193 -52.49 -7.47 -8.25
C ALA A 193 -53.28 -8.68 -7.75
N VAL A 194 -53.98 -8.48 -6.66
CA VAL A 194 -55.04 -9.40 -6.19
C VAL A 194 -56.28 -9.15 -7.06
N PRO A 195 -56.85 -10.14 -7.74
CA PRO A 195 -58.11 -9.91 -8.46
C PRO A 195 -59.27 -9.82 -7.45
N GLU A 196 -59.96 -8.67 -7.47
CA GLU A 196 -61.33 -8.55 -6.90
C GLU A 196 -62.29 -9.38 -7.77
N GLY A 197 -63.12 -10.11 -7.13
CA GLY A 197 -64.36 -10.58 -7.75
C GLY A 197 -64.81 -11.96 -7.34
N ALA A 198 -65.67 -12.06 -6.35
CA ALA A 198 -67.00 -12.65 -6.52
C ALA A 198 -67.72 -12.70 -5.19
N ALA A 199 -68.73 -11.85 -5.07
CA ALA A 199 -69.81 -11.95 -4.08
C ALA A 199 -70.65 -13.18 -4.40
N GLY A 200 -70.90 -14.04 -3.38
CA GLY A 200 -71.81 -15.13 -3.45
C GLY A 200 -72.49 -15.28 -2.08
N SER A 201 -73.72 -14.81 -2.00
CA SER A 201 -74.59 -14.89 -0.84
C SER A 201 -74.93 -16.31 -0.47
N PRO A 202 -75.34 -16.59 0.80
CA PRO A 202 -75.64 -17.90 1.31
C PRO A 202 -77.15 -18.33 1.01
N PRO A 203 -77.48 -19.60 1.08
CA PRO A 203 -78.77 -20.00 1.56
C PRO A 203 -78.65 -21.04 2.70
N PHE A 204 -79.43 -20.76 3.71
CA PHE A 204 -80.03 -21.60 4.76
C PHE A 204 -79.10 -22.25 5.79
#